data_bd99f586c43d13ed313f65d5b0051939
#
_entry.id   bd99f586c43d13ed313f65d5b0051939
#
_cell.length_a   1.000
_cell.length_b   1.000
_cell.length_c   1.000
_cell.angle_alpha   90.00
_cell.angle_beta   90.00
_cell.angle_gamma   90.00
#
_symmetry.space_group_name_H-M   'P 1'
#
loop_
_entity.id
_entity.type
_entity.pdbx_description
1 polymer ?
#
loop_
_entity_poly.entity_id
_entity_poly.type
_entity_poly.pdbx_seq_one_letter_code
_entity_poly.pdbx_strand_id
1 'polypeptide(L)' 'MNNEQIRLMSIDELKIKLADTRQELMNLRFQVVTGQLTDTSRLKVTRRLIARYMSVLRERELSQEREGGK' A
#
# COMPACT_ATOMS: atom_id res chain seq x y z
N MET A 1 -6.11 -6.07 -5.69
CA MET A 1 -5.40 -7.17 -5.00
C MET A 1 -6.11 -7.48 -3.69
N ASN A 2 -6.36 -8.75 -3.39
CA ASN A 2 -7.04 -9.11 -2.15
C ASN A 2 -6.03 -9.34 -1.02
N ASN A 3 -6.53 -9.49 0.21
CA ASN A 3 -5.66 -9.65 1.38
C ASN A 3 -4.80 -10.89 1.33
N GLU A 4 -5.31 -11.97 0.74
CA GLU A 4 -4.54 -13.20 0.63
C GLU A 4 -3.31 -13.02 -0.23
N GLN A 5 -3.47 -12.34 -1.36
CA GLN A 5 -2.33 -12.06 -2.25
C GLN A 5 -1.29 -11.19 -1.57
N ILE A 6 -1.75 -10.19 -0.83
CA ILE A 6 -0.86 -9.30 -0.10
C ILE A 6 -0.09 -10.06 0.98
N ARG A 7 -0.74 -10.97 1.67
CA ARG A 7 -0.12 -11.75 2.72
C ARG A 7 0.92 -12.74 2.20
N LEU A 8 0.84 -13.12 0.94
CA LEU A 8 1.82 -14.00 0.32
C LEU A 8 3.11 -13.28 -0.09
N MET A 9 3.11 -11.97 -0.09
CA MET A 9 4.28 -11.18 -0.46
C MET A 9 5.34 -11.18 0.65
N SER A 10 6.60 -11.13 0.26
CA SER A 10 7.69 -10.93 1.21
C SER A 10 7.68 -9.49 1.73
N ILE A 11 8.39 -9.23 2.81
CA ILE A 11 8.51 -7.88 3.36
C ILE A 11 9.10 -6.93 2.34
N ASP A 12 10.13 -7.35 1.61
CA ASP A 12 10.76 -6.51 0.59
C ASP A 12 9.78 -6.19 -0.55
N GLU A 13 9.02 -7.18 -0.99
CA GLU A 13 7.99 -6.95 -2.00
C GLU A 13 6.92 -5.98 -1.52
N LEU A 14 6.50 -6.12 -0.26
CA LEU A 14 5.51 -5.21 0.33
C LEU A 14 6.02 -3.77 0.34
N LYS A 15 7.28 -3.57 0.70
CA LYS A 15 7.88 -2.23 0.71
C LYS A 15 7.93 -1.62 -0.68
N ILE A 16 8.29 -2.42 -1.68
CA ILE A 16 8.34 -1.96 -3.06
C ILE A 16 6.94 -1.59 -3.55
N LYS A 17 5.97 -2.46 -3.32
CA LYS A 17 4.58 -2.21 -3.72
C LYS A 17 3.99 -1.00 -3.02
N LEU A 18 4.32 -0.83 -1.75
CA LEU A 18 3.87 0.33 -0.99
C LEU A 18 4.42 1.63 -1.57
N ALA A 19 5.70 1.66 -1.89
CA ALA A 19 6.33 2.83 -2.50
C ALA A 19 5.72 3.15 -3.86
N ASP A 20 5.53 2.13 -4.69
CA ASP A 20 4.91 2.30 -6.02
C ASP A 20 3.48 2.83 -5.90
N THR A 21 2.72 2.28 -4.96
CA THR A 21 1.32 2.68 -4.78
C THR A 21 1.21 4.09 -4.24
N ARG A 22 2.12 4.49 -3.36
CA ARG A 22 2.18 5.88 -2.87
C ARG A 22 2.49 6.85 -3.99
N GLN A 23 3.38 6.47 -4.89
CA GLN A 23 3.70 7.28 -6.06
C GLN A 23 2.47 7.42 -6.96
N GLU A 24 1.74 6.33 -7.17
CA GLU A 24 0.50 6.36 -7.95
C GLU A 24 -0.53 7.28 -7.31
N LEU A 25 -0.67 7.24 -5.98
CA LEU A 25 -1.60 8.11 -5.29
C LEU A 25 -1.25 9.58 -5.50
N MET A 26 0.04 9.90 -5.42
CA MET A 26 0.52 11.26 -5.65
C MET A 26 0.18 11.73 -7.06
N ASN A 27 0.39 10.88 -8.06
CA ASN A 27 0.07 11.18 -9.45
C ASN A 27 -1.44 11.38 -9.63
N LEU A 28 -2.26 10.54 -9.01
CA LEU A 28 -3.72 10.67 -9.10
C LEU A 28 -4.20 11.98 -8.47
N ARG A 29 -3.63 12.35 -7.33
CA ARG A 29 -3.98 13.63 -6.69
C ARG A 29 -3.62 14.82 -7.59
N PHE A 30 -2.47 14.75 -8.22
CA PHE A 30 -2.05 15.78 -9.15
C PHE A 30 -3.03 15.89 -10.31
N GLN A 31 -3.45 14.77 -10.87
CA GLN A 31 -4.42 14.75 -11.98
C GLN A 31 -5.77 15.33 -11.58
N VAL A 32 -6.21 15.12 -10.35
CA VAL A 32 -7.44 15.73 -9.84
C VAL A 32 -7.29 17.23 -9.75
N VAL A 33 -6.18 17.70 -9.20
CA VAL A 33 -5.92 19.14 -9.03
C VAL A 33 -5.87 19.86 -10.38
N THR A 34 -5.27 19.23 -11.38
CA THR A 34 -5.15 19.82 -12.73
C THR A 34 -6.39 19.64 -13.57
N GLY A 35 -7.41 18.95 -13.06
CA GLY A 35 -8.66 18.74 -13.80
C GLY A 35 -8.61 17.60 -14.82
N GLN A 36 -7.52 16.86 -14.87
CA GLN A 36 -7.39 15.75 -15.81
C GLN A 36 -8.20 14.52 -15.37
N LEU A 37 -8.40 14.37 -14.08
CA LEU A 37 -9.15 13.25 -13.51
C LEU A 37 -10.36 13.78 -12.75
N THR A 38 -11.55 13.43 -13.22
CA THR A 38 -12.80 13.87 -12.57
C THR A 38 -13.36 12.81 -11.62
N ASP A 39 -13.05 11.54 -11.87
CA ASP A 39 -13.53 10.44 -11.05
C ASP A 39 -12.52 10.17 -9.92
N THR A 40 -12.97 10.38 -8.69
CA THR A 40 -12.12 10.20 -7.51
C THR A 40 -12.16 8.79 -6.92
N SER A 41 -12.89 7.87 -7.57
CA SER A 41 -13.00 6.50 -7.05
C SER A 41 -11.63 5.79 -6.99
N ARG A 42 -10.76 6.05 -7.94
CA ARG A 42 -9.41 5.48 -7.95
C ARG A 42 -8.58 5.96 -6.78
N LEU A 43 -8.78 7.18 -6.33
CA LEU A 43 -8.11 7.69 -5.13
C LEU A 43 -8.48 6.86 -3.91
N LYS A 44 -9.76 6.58 -3.75
CA LYS A 44 -10.25 5.79 -2.62
C LYS A 44 -9.68 4.37 -2.64
N VAL A 45 -9.70 3.74 -3.81
CA VAL A 45 -9.18 2.39 -3.98
C VAL A 45 -7.69 2.34 -3.67
N THR A 46 -6.93 3.30 -4.19
CA THR A 46 -5.49 3.38 -4.00
C THR A 46 -5.14 3.61 -2.53
N ARG A 47 -5.87 4.50 -1.86
CA ARG A 47 -5.66 4.76 -0.42
C ARG A 47 -5.94 3.51 0.42
N ARG A 48 -6.99 2.77 0.09
CA ARG A 48 -7.30 1.51 0.79
C ARG A 48 -6.19 0.48 0.58
N LEU A 49 -5.68 0.40 -0.63
CA LEU A 49 -4.61 -0.53 -0.95
C LEU A 49 -3.34 -0.20 -0.15
N ILE A 50 -3.00 1.07 -0.05
CA ILE A 50 -1.88 1.52 0.77
C ILE A 50 -2.08 1.08 2.22
N ALA A 51 -3.28 1.29 2.76
CA ALA A 51 -3.59 0.91 4.13
C ALA A 51 -3.42 -0.59 4.34
N ARG A 52 -3.84 -1.39 3.38
CA ARG A 52 -3.69 -2.86 3.47
C ARG A 52 -2.22 -3.27 3.44
N TYR A 53 -1.42 -2.68 2.55
CA TYR A 53 0.02 -2.96 2.50
C TYR A 53 0.68 -2.60 3.83
N MET A 54 0.37 -1.44 4.36
CA MET A 54 0.94 -0.98 5.63
C MET A 54 0.54 -1.90 6.78
N SER A 55 -0.71 -2.32 6.81
CA SER A 55 -1.22 -3.19 7.87
C SER A 55 -0.52 -4.55 7.86
N VAL A 56 -0.42 -5.17 6.69
CA VAL A 56 0.24 -6.48 6.56
C VAL A 56 1.73 -6.36 6.84
N LEU A 57 2.37 -5.31 6.34
CA LEU A 57 3.79 -5.08 6.58
C LEU A 57 4.07 -4.92 8.07
N ARG A 58 3.24 -4.16 8.77
CA ARG A 58 3.37 -3.96 10.20
C ARG A 58 3.21 -5.28 10.97
N GLU A 59 2.22 -6.08 10.60
CA GLU A 59 2.02 -7.39 11.21
C GLU A 59 3.26 -8.27 11.08
N ARG A 60 3.86 -8.27 9.91
CA ARG A 60 5.05 -9.07 9.65
C ARG A 60 6.27 -8.58 10.40
N GLU A 61 6.45 -7.27 10.45
CA GLU A 61 7.56 -6.69 11.20
C GLU A 61 7.43 -6.98 12.70
N LEU A 62 6.23 -6.89 13.24
CA LEU A 62 5.97 -7.24 14.63
C LEU A 62 6.22 -8.73 14.90
N SER A 63 5.83 -9.58 13.96
CA SER A 63 6.06 -11.00 14.08
C SER A 63 7.55 -11.33 14.10
N GLN A 64 8.32 -10.67 13.25
CA GLN A 64 9.77 -10.85 13.24
C GLN A 64 10.42 -10.36 14.54
N GLU A 65 9.95 -9.24 15.07
CA GLU A 65 10.45 -8.75 16.35
C GLU A 65 10.21 -9.75 17.48
N ARG A 66 9.01 -10.35 17.51
CA ARG A 66 8.70 -11.34 18.52
C ARG A 66 9.62 -12.56 18.43
N GLU A 67 9.88 -13.01 17.22
CA GLU A 67 10.73 -14.18 16.99
C GLU A 67 12.20 -13.86 17.22
N GLY A 68 12.62 -12.68 16.79
CA GLY A 68 14.01 -12.27 16.91
C GLY A 68 14.37 -11.62 18.23
N GLY A 69 13.38 -11.16 18.98
CA GLY A 69 13.58 -10.40 20.19
C GLY A 69 13.84 -11.22 21.43
N LYS A 70 14.02 -12.49 21.29
CA LYS A 70 14.23 -13.38 22.44
C LYS A 70 15.66 -13.80 22.61
#